data_c04905191830c805f3551b1cb0f91675
#
_entry.id   c04905191830c805f3551b1cb0f91675
#
_cell.length_a   1.000
_cell.length_b   1.000
_cell.length_c   1.000
_cell.angle_alpha   90.00
_cell.angle_beta   90.00
_cell.angle_gamma   90.00
#
_symmetry.space_group_name_H-M   'P 1'
#
loop_
_entity.id
_entity.type
_entity.pdbx_description
1 polymer ?
#
loop_
_entity_poly.entity_id
_entity_poly.type
_entity_poly.pdbx_seq_one_letter_code
_entity_poly.pdbx_strand_id
1 'polypeptide(L)'
;NNSDNSQEDNKNNNSEDSYKDFHNTIHSENELKELLASGRKAYIDNFPCLNQLPELPTGCEVTSLTMVLNYLGYDADKTDIAANYLEKGDYPDANPNTTFVGTPFDKASYGCFAPVITDCANLYGAHAVNISGASIDQFCQYVENGQPVIVWATMNMESTDYGSSVWIAKDGQLVIWPGMEHCLVMIGFDSAKNEVYMADPLNENVTTYNFSVFYQRW
;
A
#
# COMPACT_ATOMS: atom_id res chain seq x y z
N ASN A 1 -33.53 40.10 -0.03
CA ASN A 1 -32.86 39.41 1.08
C ASN A 1 -31.97 38.29 0.56
N ASN A 2 -30.73 38.67 0.31
CA ASN A 2 -29.60 37.79 0.12
C ASN A 2 -29.09 37.38 1.50
N SER A 3 -28.87 36.13 1.73
CA SER A 3 -27.92 35.66 2.74
C SER A 3 -27.49 34.24 2.47
N ASP A 4 -26.21 34.16 2.26
CA ASP A 4 -25.24 33.11 2.62
C ASP A 4 -25.40 31.70 2.07
N ASN A 5 -24.62 31.48 1.04
CA ASN A 5 -24.15 30.17 0.64
C ASN A 5 -22.62 30.29 0.37
N SER A 6 -21.81 30.40 1.42
CA SER A 6 -20.32 30.53 1.28
C SER A 6 -19.52 29.88 2.42
N GLN A 7 -19.97 28.74 3.00
CA GLN A 7 -19.25 28.06 4.05
C GLN A 7 -18.92 26.56 3.78
N GLU A 8 -19.37 25.97 2.67
CA GLU A 8 -19.06 24.56 2.37
C GLU A 8 -17.79 24.35 1.52
N ASP A 9 -17.37 25.33 0.72
CA ASP A 9 -16.21 25.17 -0.16
C ASP A 9 -14.84 25.26 0.54
N ASN A 10 -14.80 25.70 1.81
CA ASN A 10 -13.51 25.95 2.51
C ASN A 10 -12.99 24.76 3.34
N LYS A 11 -13.76 23.68 3.49
CA LYS A 11 -13.29 22.50 4.24
C LYS A 11 -12.57 21.48 3.37
N ASN A 12 -12.91 21.39 2.10
CA ASN A 12 -12.24 20.43 1.20
C ASN A 12 -10.83 20.88 0.78
N ASN A 13 -10.62 22.18 0.58
CA ASN A 13 -9.30 22.70 0.18
C ASN A 13 -8.21 22.50 1.24
N ASN A 14 -8.54 22.54 2.53
CA ASN A 14 -7.53 22.39 3.59
C ASN A 14 -7.03 20.94 3.75
N SER A 15 -7.81 19.94 3.40
CA SER A 15 -7.40 18.53 3.50
C SER A 15 -6.52 18.11 2.31
N GLU A 16 -6.85 18.57 1.11
CA GLU A 16 -6.04 18.33 -0.09
C GLU A 16 -4.68 19.04 -0.04
N ASP A 17 -4.65 20.28 0.44
CA ASP A 17 -3.41 21.04 0.56
C ASP A 17 -2.49 20.46 1.64
N SER A 18 -3.03 20.02 2.78
CA SER A 18 -2.23 19.37 3.84
C SER A 18 -1.69 18.00 3.41
N TYR A 19 -2.44 17.26 2.59
CA TYR A 19 -1.97 16.00 2.03
C TYR A 19 -0.88 16.22 0.96
N LYS A 20 -1.06 17.19 0.07
CA LYS A 20 -0.04 17.57 -0.92
C LYS A 20 1.26 18.02 -0.26
N ASP A 21 1.16 18.79 0.82
CA ASP A 21 2.32 19.22 1.61
C ASP A 21 3.01 18.05 2.29
N PHE A 22 2.26 17.09 2.84
CA PHE A 22 2.81 15.87 3.44
C PHE A 22 3.48 14.98 2.39
N HIS A 23 2.83 14.76 1.26
CA HIS A 23 3.37 13.97 0.14
C HIS A 23 4.62 14.62 -0.46
N ASN A 24 4.64 15.94 -0.66
CA ASN A 24 5.81 16.68 -1.13
C ASN A 24 6.97 16.70 -0.13
N THR A 25 6.69 16.45 1.16
CA THR A 25 7.75 16.37 2.19
C THR A 25 8.43 15.00 2.20
N ILE A 26 7.72 13.94 1.81
CA ILE A 26 8.24 12.56 1.77
C ILE A 26 8.87 12.25 0.40
N HIS A 27 8.27 12.75 -0.69
CA HIS A 27 8.68 12.44 -2.06
C HIS A 27 9.38 13.63 -2.73
N SER A 28 10.69 13.54 -2.90
CA SER A 28 11.48 14.55 -3.60
C SER A 28 11.50 14.28 -5.10
N GLU A 29 11.01 15.22 -5.91
CA GLU A 29 11.15 15.13 -7.37
C GLU A 29 12.60 14.94 -7.85
N ASN A 30 13.58 15.44 -7.10
CA ASN A 30 14.98 15.28 -7.42
C ASN A 30 15.45 13.84 -7.23
N GLU A 31 14.99 13.17 -6.17
CA GLU A 31 15.30 11.76 -5.92
C GLU A 31 14.82 10.85 -7.06
N LEU A 32 13.59 11.04 -7.51
CA LEU A 32 13.06 10.28 -8.65
C LEU A 32 13.88 10.56 -9.93
N LYS A 33 14.22 11.81 -10.20
CA LYS A 33 15.03 12.19 -11.39
C LYS A 33 16.42 11.55 -11.34
N GLU A 34 17.08 11.57 -10.18
CA GLU A 34 18.37 10.92 -9.98
C GLU A 34 18.30 9.41 -10.18
N LEU A 35 17.27 8.76 -9.62
CA LEU A 35 17.04 7.35 -9.80
C LEU A 35 16.82 6.99 -11.28
N LEU A 36 15.95 7.72 -12.00
CA LEU A 36 15.67 7.47 -13.41
C LEU A 36 16.90 7.68 -14.30
N ALA A 37 17.74 8.65 -13.96
CA ALA A 37 18.98 8.92 -14.66
C ALA A 37 20.10 7.89 -14.36
N SER A 38 19.98 7.12 -13.29
CA SER A 38 21.01 6.19 -12.84
C SER A 38 21.20 4.98 -13.76
N GLY A 39 20.16 4.60 -14.53
CA GLY A 39 20.15 3.39 -15.35
C GLY A 39 20.14 2.10 -14.52
N ARG A 40 19.88 2.16 -13.21
CA ARG A 40 19.80 0.99 -12.34
C ARG A 40 18.60 0.14 -12.68
N LYS A 41 18.76 -1.17 -12.47
CA LYS A 41 17.67 -2.14 -12.63
C LYS A 41 17.91 -3.36 -11.74
N ALA A 42 16.83 -3.94 -11.28
CA ALA A 42 16.83 -5.20 -10.54
C ALA A 42 15.52 -5.96 -10.80
N TYR A 43 15.57 -7.27 -10.62
CA TYR A 43 14.39 -8.12 -10.72
C TYR A 43 14.55 -9.36 -9.86
N ILE A 44 13.55 -9.68 -9.06
CA ILE A 44 13.49 -10.88 -8.24
C ILE A 44 12.83 -11.99 -9.06
N ASP A 45 13.64 -12.94 -9.52
CA ASP A 45 13.17 -14.05 -10.34
C ASP A 45 12.32 -15.05 -9.55
N ASN A 46 11.39 -15.72 -10.23
CA ASN A 46 10.53 -16.77 -9.68
C ASN A 46 9.72 -16.35 -8.46
N PHE A 47 9.37 -15.05 -8.35
CA PHE A 47 8.52 -14.59 -7.27
C PHE A 47 7.09 -15.14 -7.43
N PRO A 48 6.48 -15.73 -6.37
CA PRO A 48 5.14 -16.31 -6.45
C PRO A 48 4.09 -15.18 -6.55
N CYS A 49 3.29 -15.19 -7.62
CA CYS A 49 2.16 -14.28 -7.77
C CYS A 49 0.86 -15.01 -7.41
N LEU A 50 0.04 -14.39 -6.55
CA LEU A 50 -1.25 -14.92 -6.10
C LEU A 50 -2.35 -13.91 -6.37
N ASN A 51 -3.53 -14.41 -6.79
CA ASN A 51 -4.73 -13.58 -6.86
C ASN A 51 -5.45 -13.59 -5.50
N GLN A 52 -5.91 -12.42 -5.05
CA GLN A 52 -6.71 -12.32 -3.82
C GLN A 52 -8.13 -12.90 -4.00
N LEU A 53 -8.67 -12.83 -5.21
CA LEU A 53 -10.01 -13.27 -5.55
C LEU A 53 -10.07 -14.80 -5.81
N PRO A 54 -11.23 -15.43 -5.57
CA PRO A 54 -12.47 -14.85 -5.03
C PRO A 54 -12.52 -14.79 -3.50
N GLU A 55 -11.57 -15.38 -2.78
CA GLU A 55 -11.67 -15.63 -1.33
C GLU A 55 -11.56 -14.36 -0.49
N LEU A 56 -10.71 -13.43 -0.89
CA LEU A 56 -10.39 -12.21 -0.13
C LEU A 56 -10.66 -10.94 -0.95
N PRO A 57 -11.93 -10.53 -1.13
CA PRO A 57 -12.27 -9.42 -2.01
C PRO A 57 -11.66 -8.06 -1.60
N THR A 58 -11.27 -7.88 -0.34
CA THR A 58 -10.53 -6.71 0.17
C THR A 58 -9.22 -7.13 0.85
N GLY A 59 -8.56 -8.19 0.38
CA GLY A 59 -7.40 -8.78 1.04
C GLY A 59 -6.08 -8.56 0.30
N CYS A 60 -5.87 -7.41 -0.34
CA CYS A 60 -4.64 -7.13 -1.08
C CYS A 60 -3.41 -7.16 -0.17
N GLU A 61 -3.49 -6.64 1.05
CA GLU A 61 -2.40 -6.62 2.01
C GLU A 61 -2.01 -8.02 2.48
N VAL A 62 -3.01 -8.84 2.80
CA VAL A 62 -2.79 -10.23 3.23
C VAL A 62 -2.25 -11.07 2.09
N THR A 63 -2.76 -10.89 0.89
CA THR A 63 -2.28 -11.61 -0.30
C THR A 63 -0.85 -11.21 -0.65
N SER A 64 -0.53 -9.91 -0.56
CA SER A 64 0.83 -9.40 -0.73
C SER A 64 1.79 -10.00 0.32
N LEU A 65 1.37 -10.05 1.59
CA LEU A 65 2.14 -10.71 2.64
C LEU A 65 2.35 -12.20 2.34
N THR A 66 1.30 -12.91 1.92
CA THR A 66 1.37 -14.34 1.58
C THR A 66 2.36 -14.61 0.46
N MET A 67 2.38 -13.78 -0.58
CA MET A 67 3.36 -13.87 -1.66
C MET A 67 4.80 -13.72 -1.15
N VAL A 68 5.04 -12.74 -0.27
CA VAL A 68 6.37 -12.53 0.33
C VAL A 68 6.77 -13.70 1.22
N LEU A 69 5.88 -14.20 2.07
CA LEU A 69 6.14 -15.35 2.93
C LEU A 69 6.48 -16.61 2.11
N ASN A 70 5.74 -16.87 1.05
CA ASN A 70 6.02 -18.00 0.15
C ASN A 70 7.37 -17.85 -0.58
N TYR A 71 7.71 -16.63 -0.99
CA TYR A 71 9.04 -16.34 -1.55
C TYR A 71 10.17 -16.63 -0.54
N LEU A 72 9.94 -16.35 0.74
CA LEU A 72 10.89 -16.61 1.83
C LEU A 72 10.94 -18.10 2.26
N GLY A 73 10.11 -18.95 1.65
CA GLY A 73 10.10 -20.40 1.90
C GLY A 73 9.13 -20.86 2.98
N TYR A 74 8.22 -20.01 3.45
CA TYR A 74 7.10 -20.41 4.28
C TYR A 74 6.02 -21.09 3.40
N ASP A 75 5.27 -22.02 3.98
CA ASP A 75 4.07 -22.61 3.35
C ASP A 75 2.84 -21.81 3.82
N ALA A 76 2.69 -20.60 3.27
CA ALA A 76 1.68 -19.65 3.72
C ALA A 76 0.43 -19.68 2.84
N ASP A 77 -0.75 -19.70 3.49
CA ASP A 77 -2.06 -19.58 2.85
C ASP A 77 -2.73 -18.26 3.21
N LYS A 78 -3.21 -17.52 2.19
CA LYS A 78 -3.82 -16.20 2.37
C LYS A 78 -5.08 -16.21 3.22
N THR A 79 -5.87 -17.29 3.14
CA THR A 79 -7.12 -17.43 3.91
C THR A 79 -6.84 -17.80 5.36
N ASP A 80 -5.82 -18.59 5.62
CA ASP A 80 -5.36 -18.92 6.97
C ASP A 80 -4.80 -17.67 7.67
N ILE A 81 -3.96 -16.89 6.98
CA ILE A 81 -3.43 -15.63 7.51
C ILE A 81 -4.57 -14.65 7.82
N ALA A 82 -5.51 -14.45 6.90
CA ALA A 82 -6.66 -13.56 7.09
C ALA A 82 -7.55 -13.99 8.28
N ALA A 83 -7.69 -15.30 8.50
CA ALA A 83 -8.54 -15.82 9.55
C ALA A 83 -7.86 -15.78 10.93
N ASN A 84 -6.58 -16.18 11.02
CA ASN A 84 -5.95 -16.59 12.27
C ASN A 84 -4.79 -15.70 12.73
N TYR A 85 -4.18 -14.90 11.86
CA TYR A 85 -3.01 -14.07 12.17
C TYR A 85 -3.28 -12.57 12.07
N LEU A 86 -4.27 -12.16 11.28
CA LEU A 86 -4.59 -10.75 11.05
C LEU A 86 -5.47 -10.21 12.18
N GLU A 87 -4.99 -9.19 12.87
CA GLU A 87 -5.81 -8.43 13.84
C GLU A 87 -6.87 -7.61 13.08
N LYS A 88 -8.13 -7.70 13.50
CA LYS A 88 -9.28 -7.08 12.84
C LYS A 88 -10.08 -6.21 13.79
N GLY A 89 -10.66 -5.12 13.29
CA GLY A 89 -11.51 -4.22 14.05
C GLY A 89 -12.65 -3.66 13.21
N ASP A 90 -13.75 -3.28 13.87
CA ASP A 90 -14.95 -2.82 13.20
C ASP A 90 -14.91 -1.32 12.89
N TYR A 91 -15.38 -0.94 11.70
CA TYR A 91 -15.65 0.45 11.35
C TYR A 91 -16.85 0.99 12.16
N PRO A 92 -16.83 2.26 12.66
CA PRO A 92 -15.77 3.25 12.51
C PRO A 92 -14.77 3.29 13.67
N ASP A 93 -14.79 2.33 14.58
CA ASP A 93 -13.96 2.32 15.79
C ASP A 93 -12.50 1.95 15.50
N ALA A 94 -12.26 1.20 14.44
CA ALA A 94 -10.94 0.68 14.10
C ALA A 94 -10.01 1.74 13.48
N ASN A 95 -8.70 1.61 13.84
CA ASN A 95 -7.61 2.39 13.26
C ASN A 95 -6.79 1.47 12.33
N PRO A 96 -6.64 1.80 11.04
CA PRO A 96 -5.91 0.95 10.07
C PRO A 96 -4.41 0.81 10.36
N ASN A 97 -3.86 1.58 11.29
CA ASN A 97 -2.48 1.40 11.77
C ASN A 97 -2.36 0.37 12.90
N THR A 98 -3.46 -0.12 13.46
CA THR A 98 -3.47 -1.10 14.56
C THR A 98 -4.27 -2.35 14.25
N THR A 99 -5.24 -2.27 13.36
CA THR A 99 -6.10 -3.39 12.96
C THR A 99 -6.49 -3.28 11.50
N PHE A 100 -6.83 -4.39 10.87
CA PHE A 100 -7.55 -4.38 9.59
C PHE A 100 -8.99 -3.90 9.82
N VAL A 101 -9.40 -2.84 9.14
CA VAL A 101 -10.73 -2.23 9.30
C VAL A 101 -11.76 -3.04 8.52
N GLY A 102 -12.52 -3.86 9.22
CA GLY A 102 -13.42 -4.87 8.67
C GLY A 102 -12.77 -6.26 8.60
N THR A 103 -12.97 -6.97 7.51
CA THR A 103 -12.39 -8.30 7.27
C THR A 103 -12.08 -8.51 5.78
N PRO A 104 -10.94 -9.14 5.42
CA PRO A 104 -10.58 -9.41 4.02
C PRO A 104 -11.62 -10.22 3.24
N PHE A 105 -12.47 -10.95 3.95
CA PHE A 105 -13.53 -11.79 3.37
C PHE A 105 -14.78 -11.00 2.92
N ASP A 106 -14.90 -9.73 3.28
CA ASP A 106 -16.05 -8.89 2.96
C ASP A 106 -15.68 -7.76 1.96
N LYS A 107 -16.51 -7.60 0.93
CA LYS A 107 -16.37 -6.56 -0.10
C LYS A 107 -16.56 -5.13 0.41
N ALA A 108 -17.21 -4.96 1.57
CA ALA A 108 -17.51 -3.67 2.16
C ALA A 108 -16.44 -3.22 3.19
N SER A 109 -15.38 -3.99 3.35
CA SER A 109 -14.28 -3.65 4.26
C SER A 109 -13.33 -2.61 3.65
N TYR A 110 -12.55 -1.99 4.52
CA TYR A 110 -11.49 -1.05 4.11
C TYR A 110 -10.16 -1.79 3.89
N GLY A 111 -9.38 -2.02 4.94
CA GLY A 111 -8.04 -2.58 4.89
C GLY A 111 -7.18 -2.19 6.09
N CYS A 112 -5.87 -2.25 5.93
CA CYS A 112 -4.92 -1.82 6.95
C CYS A 112 -3.64 -1.26 6.34
N PHE A 113 -2.79 -0.64 7.19
CA PHE A 113 -1.50 -0.11 6.79
C PHE A 113 -0.32 -0.96 7.29
N ALA A 114 0.87 -0.54 6.93
CA ALA A 114 2.13 -1.28 7.12
C ALA A 114 2.36 -1.83 8.54
N PRO A 115 2.04 -1.14 9.65
CA PRO A 115 2.24 -1.69 10.98
C PRO A 115 1.51 -3.02 11.19
N VAL A 116 0.23 -3.10 10.77
CA VAL A 116 -0.60 -4.32 10.96
C VAL A 116 -0.03 -5.52 10.19
N ILE A 117 0.41 -5.30 8.96
CA ILE A 117 1.00 -6.35 8.12
C ILE A 117 2.39 -6.76 8.65
N THR A 118 3.17 -5.81 9.18
CA THR A 118 4.45 -6.10 9.83
C THR A 118 4.25 -6.99 11.06
N ASP A 119 3.28 -6.65 11.92
CA ASP A 119 2.96 -7.43 13.11
C ASP A 119 2.43 -8.83 12.73
N CYS A 120 1.53 -8.91 11.75
CA CYS A 120 1.01 -10.17 11.21
C CYS A 120 2.13 -11.07 10.69
N ALA A 121 3.08 -10.52 9.90
CA ALA A 121 4.24 -11.23 9.40
C ALA A 121 5.11 -11.79 10.53
N ASN A 122 5.35 -11.00 11.58
CA ASN A 122 6.17 -11.37 12.72
C ASN A 122 5.48 -12.43 13.61
N LEU A 123 4.14 -12.37 13.75
CA LEU A 123 3.36 -13.44 14.38
C LEU A 123 3.45 -14.75 13.60
N TYR A 124 3.53 -14.69 12.29
CA TYR A 124 3.71 -15.86 11.42
C TYR A 124 5.16 -16.43 11.48
N GLY A 125 6.08 -15.69 12.09
CA GLY A 125 7.48 -16.10 12.30
C GLY A 125 8.49 -15.48 11.32
N ALA A 126 8.08 -14.53 10.49
CA ALA A 126 9.00 -13.77 9.65
C ALA A 126 9.70 -12.65 10.47
N HIS A 127 10.73 -12.06 9.89
CA HIS A 127 11.45 -10.90 10.46
C HIS A 127 11.15 -9.66 9.63
N ALA A 128 9.87 -9.26 9.57
CA ALA A 128 9.43 -8.09 8.85
C ALA A 128 9.78 -6.79 9.59
N VAL A 129 10.12 -5.76 8.83
CA VAL A 129 10.42 -4.42 9.34
C VAL A 129 9.57 -3.41 8.62
N ASN A 130 8.87 -2.55 9.36
CA ASN A 130 8.16 -1.41 8.80
C ASN A 130 9.19 -0.33 8.42
N ILE A 131 9.23 0.01 7.14
CA ILE A 131 10.12 1.02 6.56
C ILE A 131 9.34 2.22 6.00
N SER A 132 8.13 2.48 6.51
CA SER A 132 7.33 3.65 6.10
C SER A 132 8.14 4.94 6.26
N GLY A 133 8.13 5.79 5.24
CA GLY A 133 8.97 6.99 5.17
C GLY A 133 10.39 6.75 4.63
N ALA A 134 10.75 5.52 4.27
CA ALA A 134 12.00 5.27 3.54
C ALA A 134 11.95 5.89 2.14
N SER A 135 13.09 6.23 1.58
CA SER A 135 13.20 6.78 0.23
C SER A 135 12.97 5.72 -0.85
N ILE A 136 12.62 6.16 -2.06
CA ILE A 136 12.50 5.24 -3.20
C ILE A 136 13.84 4.58 -3.55
N ASP A 137 14.94 5.27 -3.31
CA ASP A 137 16.29 4.71 -3.47
C ASP A 137 16.54 3.53 -2.51
N GLN A 138 16.09 3.64 -1.26
CA GLN A 138 16.15 2.55 -0.29
C GLN A 138 15.29 1.35 -0.73
N PHE A 139 14.10 1.56 -1.30
CA PHE A 139 13.28 0.47 -1.87
C PHE A 139 14.01 -0.24 -3.00
N CYS A 140 14.60 0.53 -3.91
CA CYS A 140 15.43 -0.04 -4.98
C CYS A 140 16.59 -0.86 -4.44
N GLN A 141 17.28 -0.39 -3.38
CA GLN A 141 18.36 -1.14 -2.73
C GLN A 141 17.87 -2.45 -2.11
N TYR A 142 16.69 -2.49 -1.46
CA TYR A 142 16.11 -3.75 -0.99
C TYR A 142 15.89 -4.73 -2.13
N VAL A 143 15.26 -4.28 -3.22
CA VAL A 143 14.99 -5.13 -4.38
C VAL A 143 16.28 -5.60 -5.06
N GLU A 144 17.30 -4.75 -5.17
CA GLU A 144 18.64 -5.12 -5.67
C GLU A 144 19.31 -6.21 -4.83
N ASN A 145 18.99 -6.26 -3.53
CA ASN A 145 19.47 -7.29 -2.61
C ASN A 145 18.56 -8.53 -2.55
N GLY A 146 17.58 -8.65 -3.45
CA GLY A 146 16.65 -9.77 -3.50
C GLY A 146 15.57 -9.73 -2.40
N GLN A 147 15.33 -8.57 -1.80
CA GLN A 147 14.34 -8.38 -0.76
C GLN A 147 13.11 -7.68 -1.35
N PRO A 148 11.96 -8.36 -1.46
CA PRO A 148 10.72 -7.75 -1.95
C PRO A 148 10.19 -6.74 -0.94
N VAL A 149 9.54 -5.68 -1.43
CA VAL A 149 8.99 -4.61 -0.59
C VAL A 149 7.47 -4.54 -0.77
N ILE A 150 6.72 -4.75 0.30
CA ILE A 150 5.26 -4.53 0.31
C ILE A 150 5.02 -3.03 0.33
N VAL A 151 4.21 -2.53 -0.60
CA VAL A 151 3.93 -1.11 -0.81
C VAL A 151 2.44 -0.84 -0.91
N TRP A 152 2.03 0.33 -0.44
CA TRP A 152 0.67 0.85 -0.60
C TRP A 152 0.67 1.89 -1.72
N ALA A 153 -0.24 1.74 -2.64
CA ALA A 153 -0.44 2.65 -3.78
C ALA A 153 -1.94 2.70 -4.11
N THR A 154 -2.28 2.83 -5.38
CA THR A 154 -3.68 2.80 -5.83
C THR A 154 -3.89 1.72 -6.88
N MET A 155 -5.11 1.17 -6.97
CA MET A 155 -5.48 0.19 -7.99
C MET A 155 -5.16 0.74 -9.38
N ASN A 156 -4.45 -0.05 -10.19
CA ASN A 156 -3.99 0.32 -11.54
C ASN A 156 -3.18 1.64 -11.62
N MET A 157 -2.64 2.11 -10.50
CA MET A 157 -1.97 3.42 -10.39
C MET A 157 -2.86 4.59 -10.79
N GLU A 158 -4.18 4.49 -10.63
CA GLU A 158 -5.12 5.57 -10.88
C GLU A 158 -5.00 6.67 -9.83
N SER A 159 -5.45 7.88 -10.17
CA SER A 159 -5.51 8.97 -9.20
C SER A 159 -6.59 8.68 -8.15
N THR A 160 -6.31 9.05 -6.90
CA THR A 160 -7.23 8.80 -5.80
C THR A 160 -7.93 10.06 -5.33
N ASP A 161 -9.09 9.87 -4.69
CA ASP A 161 -9.81 10.88 -3.92
C ASP A 161 -9.52 10.65 -2.42
N TYR A 162 -8.92 11.64 -1.76
CA TYR A 162 -8.55 11.59 -0.33
C TYR A 162 -9.63 12.11 0.62
N GLY A 163 -10.85 12.35 0.14
CA GLY A 163 -11.90 12.97 0.95
C GLY A 163 -13.14 12.10 1.19
N SER A 164 -13.25 10.95 0.55
CA SER A 164 -14.50 10.18 0.51
C SER A 164 -14.77 9.34 1.77
N SER A 165 -13.76 8.99 2.54
CA SER A 165 -13.90 8.18 3.76
C SER A 165 -13.04 8.74 4.89
N VAL A 166 -13.71 9.40 5.85
CA VAL A 166 -13.06 10.04 7.00
C VAL A 166 -13.80 9.65 8.26
N TRP A 167 -13.08 9.21 9.30
CA TRP A 167 -13.65 8.91 10.61
C TRP A 167 -12.66 9.17 11.74
N ILE A 168 -13.17 9.20 12.97
CA ILE A 168 -12.33 9.23 14.18
C ILE A 168 -12.42 7.84 14.80
N ALA A 169 -11.28 7.15 14.87
CA ALA A 169 -11.19 5.85 15.50
C ALA A 169 -11.37 5.96 17.03
N LYS A 170 -11.64 4.83 17.69
CA LYS A 170 -11.89 4.78 19.15
C LYS A 170 -10.71 5.27 19.99
N ASP A 171 -9.49 5.18 19.46
CA ASP A 171 -8.27 5.72 20.08
C ASP A 171 -8.12 7.24 19.91
N GLY A 172 -9.08 7.90 19.24
CA GLY A 172 -9.10 9.35 19.00
C GLY A 172 -8.33 9.80 17.76
N GLN A 173 -7.74 8.88 16.98
CA GLN A 173 -7.03 9.22 15.76
C GLN A 173 -8.00 9.53 14.62
N LEU A 174 -7.72 10.61 13.88
CA LEU A 174 -8.38 10.92 12.63
C LEU A 174 -7.84 9.99 11.54
N VAL A 175 -8.73 9.25 10.91
CA VAL A 175 -8.42 8.40 9.75
C VAL A 175 -8.96 9.06 8.49
N ILE A 176 -8.10 9.22 7.50
CA ILE A 176 -8.46 9.63 6.14
C ILE A 176 -8.07 8.45 5.25
N TRP A 177 -9.08 7.71 4.78
CA TRP A 177 -8.85 6.54 3.92
C TRP A 177 -8.77 6.99 2.46
N PRO A 178 -7.67 6.68 1.75
CA PRO A 178 -7.57 7.01 0.34
C PRO A 178 -8.51 6.13 -0.49
N GLY A 179 -9.24 6.73 -1.42
CA GLY A 179 -9.99 5.97 -2.41
C GLY A 179 -9.06 5.15 -3.29
N MET A 180 -9.54 4.02 -3.82
CA MET A 180 -8.73 3.15 -4.69
C MET A 180 -7.44 2.60 -4.03
N GLU A 181 -7.35 2.62 -2.70
CA GLU A 181 -6.21 2.05 -1.97
C GLU A 181 -5.93 0.62 -2.44
N HIS A 182 -4.65 0.30 -2.62
CA HIS A 182 -4.21 -1.01 -3.06
C HIS A 182 -2.80 -1.33 -2.58
N CYS A 183 -2.64 -2.53 -2.06
CA CYS A 183 -1.36 -3.06 -1.58
C CYS A 183 -0.76 -4.04 -2.59
N LEU A 184 0.51 -3.85 -2.93
CA LEU A 184 1.25 -4.64 -3.91
C LEU A 184 2.63 -5.03 -3.36
N VAL A 185 3.36 -5.88 -4.10
CA VAL A 185 4.76 -6.18 -3.77
C VAL A 185 5.67 -5.71 -4.89
N MET A 186 6.57 -4.76 -4.59
CA MET A 186 7.64 -4.36 -5.51
C MET A 186 8.71 -5.46 -5.55
N ILE A 187 8.90 -6.03 -6.73
CA ILE A 187 9.83 -7.12 -6.98
C ILE A 187 10.89 -6.80 -8.04
N GLY A 188 10.81 -5.62 -8.64
CA GLY A 188 11.77 -5.20 -9.65
C GLY A 188 11.55 -3.81 -10.17
N PHE A 189 12.54 -3.30 -10.88
CA PHE A 189 12.47 -2.02 -11.58
C PHE A 189 13.51 -1.95 -12.71
N ASP A 190 13.25 -1.08 -13.69
CA ASP A 190 14.21 -0.65 -14.71
C ASP A 190 14.11 0.88 -14.84
N SER A 191 15.03 1.59 -14.20
CA SER A 191 15.01 3.04 -14.15
C SER A 191 15.20 3.69 -15.52
N ALA A 192 15.99 3.07 -16.41
CA ALA A 192 16.20 3.58 -17.77
C ALA A 192 14.95 3.50 -18.63
N LYS A 193 14.05 2.54 -18.34
CA LYS A 193 12.76 2.39 -19.02
C LYS A 193 11.62 3.11 -18.29
N ASN A 194 11.86 3.63 -17.10
CA ASN A 194 10.82 4.17 -16.23
C ASN A 194 9.74 3.12 -15.91
N GLU A 195 10.18 1.89 -15.60
CA GLU A 195 9.31 0.74 -15.30
C GLU A 195 9.53 0.24 -13.87
N VAL A 196 8.45 -0.16 -13.20
CA VAL A 196 8.46 -0.90 -11.94
C VAL A 196 7.66 -2.18 -12.12
N TYR A 197 8.15 -3.27 -11.55
CA TYR A 197 7.58 -4.61 -11.66
C TYR A 197 6.96 -5.00 -10.32
N MET A 198 5.66 -5.24 -10.33
CA MET A 198 4.85 -5.53 -9.15
C MET A 198 4.22 -6.91 -9.22
N ALA A 199 4.30 -7.69 -8.14
CA ALA A 199 3.34 -8.75 -7.90
C ALA A 199 2.08 -8.11 -7.34
N ASP A 200 1.02 -8.11 -8.15
CA ASP A 200 -0.24 -7.44 -7.87
C ASP A 200 -1.30 -8.49 -7.47
N PRO A 201 -1.89 -8.41 -6.26
CA PRO A 201 -2.92 -9.34 -5.81
C PRO A 201 -4.19 -9.41 -6.67
N LEU A 202 -4.41 -8.48 -7.58
CA LEU A 202 -5.49 -8.54 -8.57
C LEU A 202 -5.11 -9.32 -9.84
N ASN A 203 -3.86 -9.76 -9.94
CA ASN A 203 -3.34 -10.50 -11.08
C ASN A 203 -2.59 -11.78 -10.63
N GLU A 204 -2.54 -12.77 -11.49
CA GLU A 204 -1.76 -14.00 -11.28
C GLU A 204 -0.33 -13.91 -11.87
N ASN A 205 0.04 -12.75 -12.38
CA ASN A 205 1.31 -12.51 -13.04
C ASN A 205 1.88 -11.15 -12.62
N VAL A 206 3.17 -10.99 -12.82
CA VAL A 206 3.85 -9.71 -12.61
C VAL A 206 3.24 -8.64 -13.53
N THR A 207 2.87 -7.53 -12.94
CA THR A 207 2.35 -6.36 -13.65
C THR A 207 3.44 -5.28 -13.73
N THR A 208 3.61 -4.72 -14.93
CA THR A 208 4.52 -3.60 -15.14
C THR A 208 3.76 -2.29 -15.10
N TYR A 209 4.21 -1.38 -14.24
CA TYR A 209 3.68 -0.02 -14.14
C TYR A 209 4.75 1.01 -14.51
N ASN A 210 4.31 2.22 -14.87
CA ASN A 210 5.22 3.35 -15.04
C ASN A 210 5.76 3.77 -13.67
N PHE A 211 7.09 3.83 -13.53
CA PHE A 211 7.73 4.09 -12.23
C PHE A 211 7.41 5.51 -11.70
N SER A 212 7.40 6.51 -12.57
CA SER A 212 7.06 7.88 -12.16
C SER A 212 5.61 8.00 -11.70
N VAL A 213 4.68 7.22 -12.29
CA VAL A 213 3.29 7.18 -11.84
C VAL A 213 3.19 6.46 -10.50
N PHE A 214 3.83 5.30 -10.34
CA PHE A 214 3.90 4.60 -9.05
C PHE A 214 4.41 5.53 -7.94
N TYR A 215 5.52 6.23 -8.19
CA TYR A 215 6.10 7.18 -7.23
C TYR A 215 5.12 8.27 -6.76
N GLN A 216 4.18 8.65 -7.61
CA GLN A 216 3.12 9.62 -7.27
C GLN A 216 1.93 9.00 -6.53
N ARG A 217 1.78 7.68 -6.54
CA ARG A 217 0.64 6.98 -5.93
C ARG A 217 1.00 6.25 -4.63
N TRP A 218 2.28 6.05 -4.42
CA TRP A 218 2.88 5.46 -3.22
C TRP A 218 3.00 6.38 -2.02
#